data_5fd4bebf64f5975a988845a50a2c576e
#
_entry.id   5fd4bebf64f5975a988845a50a2c576e
#
_cell.length_a   1.000
_cell.length_b   1.000
_cell.length_c   1.000
_cell.angle_alpha   90.00
_cell.angle_beta   90.00
_cell.angle_gamma   90.00
#
_symmetry.space_group_name_H-M   'P 1'
#
loop_
_entity.id
_entity.type
_entity.pdbx_description
1 polymer ?
#
loop_
_entity_poly.entity_id
_entity_poly.type
_entity_poly.pdbx_seq_one_letter_code
_entity_poly.pdbx_strand_id
1 'polypeptide(L)'
;DAMFYPDVPLLAAMAVITVVVGLNKVLDRLIVRFDGAKRIIDGRPVALVLDGRILPEAASQRDLGLAEIKAMLRLAGVGNLGELRAAYLEAGGGLSVFRRSQVQPGLSLLPPEHLVNGPPPPAKALAMDGQTCCAMCGASAGAQIIATRAPCPECGNRMWQAPEWPEGADSAQGGAKPME
;
A
#
# COMPACT_ATOMS: atom_id res chain seq x y z
N ASP A 1 -24.64 -3.69 29.05
CA ASP A 1 -25.16 -4.64 30.06
C ASP A 1 -26.34 -4.15 30.90
N ALA A 2 -26.68 -2.87 30.85
CA ALA A 2 -27.84 -2.32 31.56
C ALA A 2 -29.20 -2.92 31.10
N MET A 3 -29.27 -3.57 29.96
CA MET A 3 -30.47 -4.22 29.42
C MET A 3 -30.74 -5.62 30.01
N PHE A 4 -29.76 -6.24 30.68
CA PHE A 4 -29.88 -7.61 31.17
C PHE A 4 -30.09 -7.72 32.70
N TYR A 5 -30.01 -6.58 33.43
CA TYR A 5 -30.24 -6.55 34.87
C TYR A 5 -31.54 -5.82 35.18
N PRO A 6 -32.57 -6.54 35.67
CA PRO A 6 -33.89 -5.95 35.97
C PRO A 6 -33.86 -4.91 37.11
N ASP A 7 -32.76 -4.84 37.87
CA ASP A 7 -32.63 -3.97 39.03
C ASP A 7 -31.89 -2.65 38.75
N VAL A 8 -31.49 -2.37 37.48
CA VAL A 8 -30.85 -1.08 37.17
C VAL A 8 -31.92 0.00 37.00
N PRO A 9 -31.96 1.01 37.88
CA PRO A 9 -32.93 2.10 37.75
C PRO A 9 -32.73 2.80 36.42
N LEU A 10 -33.78 2.97 35.61
CA LEU A 10 -33.77 3.62 34.31
C LEU A 10 -33.08 4.99 34.35
N LEU A 11 -33.30 5.74 35.45
CA LEU A 11 -32.67 7.03 35.68
C LEU A 11 -31.14 6.95 35.79
N ALA A 12 -30.60 5.89 36.43
CA ALA A 12 -29.16 5.71 36.53
C ALA A 12 -28.54 5.37 35.14
N ALA A 13 -29.20 4.50 34.38
CA ALA A 13 -28.77 4.20 32.99
C ALA A 13 -28.77 5.45 32.09
N MET A 14 -29.83 6.26 32.16
CA MET A 14 -29.89 7.52 31.41
C MET A 14 -28.83 8.53 31.85
N ALA A 15 -28.53 8.61 33.14
CA ALA A 15 -27.49 9.49 33.66
C ALA A 15 -26.10 9.07 33.12
N VAL A 16 -25.76 7.80 33.12
CA VAL A 16 -24.51 7.27 32.59
C VAL A 16 -24.38 7.55 31.09
N ILE A 17 -25.43 7.26 30.31
CA ILE A 17 -25.45 7.55 28.88
C ILE A 17 -25.23 9.04 28.59
N THR A 18 -25.92 9.92 29.35
CA THR A 18 -25.81 11.37 29.21
C THR A 18 -24.38 11.86 29.49
N VAL A 19 -23.76 11.32 30.56
CA VAL A 19 -22.36 11.65 30.89
C VAL A 19 -21.40 11.21 29.80
N VAL A 20 -21.53 9.96 29.31
CA VAL A 20 -20.68 9.42 28.27
C VAL A 20 -20.82 10.22 26.96
N VAL A 21 -22.04 10.50 26.53
CA VAL A 21 -22.31 11.31 25.34
C VAL A 21 -21.80 12.74 25.51
N GLY A 22 -22.00 13.32 26.69
CA GLY A 22 -21.48 14.66 27.03
C GLY A 22 -19.97 14.73 26.97
N LEU A 23 -19.30 13.72 27.56
CA LEU A 23 -17.83 13.64 27.54
C LEU A 23 -17.29 13.49 26.11
N ASN A 24 -17.89 12.62 25.30
CA ASN A 24 -17.52 12.46 23.89
C ASN A 24 -17.70 13.78 23.12
N LYS A 25 -18.81 14.47 23.30
CA LYS A 25 -19.02 15.80 22.67
C LYS A 25 -18.01 16.85 23.08
N VAL A 26 -17.57 16.84 24.34
CA VAL A 26 -16.52 17.74 24.84
C VAL A 26 -15.19 17.39 24.22
N LEU A 27 -14.83 16.11 24.16
CA LEU A 27 -13.61 15.63 23.50
C LEU A 27 -13.58 16.00 22.02
N ASP A 28 -14.67 15.76 21.30
CA ASP A 28 -14.78 16.13 19.88
C ASP A 28 -14.54 17.64 19.66
N ARG A 29 -15.15 18.49 20.51
CA ARG A 29 -14.95 19.96 20.43
C ARG A 29 -13.52 20.37 20.75
N LEU A 30 -12.89 19.72 21.74
CA LEU A 30 -11.49 19.96 22.09
C LEU A 30 -10.56 19.57 20.92
N ILE A 31 -10.77 18.42 20.32
CA ILE A 31 -9.98 17.92 19.17
C ILE A 31 -10.10 18.88 17.99
N VAL A 32 -11.32 19.34 17.66
CA VAL A 32 -11.56 20.26 16.53
C VAL A 32 -10.97 21.67 16.81
N ARG A 33 -10.94 22.11 18.08
CA ARG A 33 -10.45 23.45 18.46
C ARG A 33 -8.92 23.53 18.55
N PHE A 34 -8.26 22.41 18.77
CA PHE A 34 -6.80 22.37 18.91
C PHE A 34 -6.19 21.56 17.74
N ASP A 35 -5.80 22.25 16.66
CA ASP A 35 -5.08 21.64 15.53
C ASP A 35 -3.83 20.87 15.95
N GLY A 36 -3.20 21.24 17.07
CA GLY A 36 -2.09 20.52 17.68
C GLY A 36 -2.49 19.16 18.26
N ALA A 37 -3.66 19.06 18.88
CA ALA A 37 -4.19 17.79 19.43
C ALA A 37 -4.55 16.81 18.30
N LYS A 38 -5.12 17.32 17.21
CA LYS A 38 -5.43 16.53 16.02
C LYS A 38 -4.17 15.89 15.42
N ARG A 39 -3.06 16.63 15.31
CA ARG A 39 -1.77 16.09 14.82
C ARG A 39 -1.16 15.03 15.72
N ILE A 40 -1.45 15.06 17.02
CA ILE A 40 -0.95 14.09 17.99
C ILE A 40 -1.81 12.80 17.95
N ILE A 41 -3.14 12.96 17.81
CA ILE A 41 -4.10 11.85 17.81
C ILE A 41 -4.14 11.16 16.45
N ASP A 42 -4.22 11.93 15.35
CA ASP A 42 -4.34 11.39 14.00
C ASP A 42 -2.97 10.92 13.43
N GLY A 43 -1.87 11.39 14.00
CA GLY A 43 -0.53 11.06 13.52
C GLY A 43 -0.12 11.85 12.27
N ARG A 44 1.07 11.56 11.73
CA ARG A 44 1.59 12.16 10.49
C ARG A 44 1.35 11.21 9.32
N PRO A 45 1.08 11.73 8.11
CA PRO A 45 1.12 10.90 6.92
C PRO A 45 2.46 10.16 6.81
N VAL A 46 2.40 8.88 6.45
CA VAL A 46 3.60 8.02 6.28
C VAL A 46 3.68 7.61 4.84
N ALA A 47 4.84 7.84 4.20
CA ALA A 47 5.09 7.39 2.84
C ALA A 47 5.21 5.86 2.84
N LEU A 48 4.27 5.17 2.18
CA LEU A 48 4.31 3.72 1.99
C LEU A 48 4.97 3.33 0.67
N VAL A 49 4.89 4.19 -0.34
CA VAL A 49 5.50 3.98 -1.65
C VAL A 49 6.25 5.22 -2.06
N LEU A 50 7.47 5.06 -2.54
CA LEU A 50 8.26 6.09 -3.21
C LEU A 50 8.90 5.49 -4.47
N ASP A 51 8.80 6.24 -5.55
CA ASP A 51 9.42 5.90 -6.83
C ASP A 51 9.18 4.47 -7.31
N GLY A 52 7.93 4.00 -7.17
CA GLY A 52 7.53 2.68 -7.64
C GLY A 52 7.99 1.52 -6.75
N ARG A 53 8.44 1.78 -5.52
CA ARG A 53 8.79 0.75 -4.54
C ARG A 53 8.07 0.97 -3.21
N ILE A 54 7.63 -0.10 -2.59
CA ILE A 54 7.06 -0.07 -1.24
C ILE A 54 8.23 0.03 -0.25
N LEU A 55 8.05 0.85 0.78
CA LEU A 55 9.01 1.06 1.86
C LEU A 55 8.72 0.13 3.04
N PRO A 56 9.50 -0.96 3.25
CA PRO A 56 9.21 -1.93 4.30
C PRO A 56 9.30 -1.35 5.71
N GLU A 57 10.23 -0.42 5.93
CA GLU A 57 10.38 0.25 7.23
C GLU A 57 9.16 1.08 7.61
N ALA A 58 8.61 1.81 6.64
CA ALA A 58 7.39 2.60 6.83
C ALA A 58 6.16 1.71 7.09
N ALA A 59 6.10 0.56 6.42
CA ALA A 59 5.08 -0.47 6.65
C ALA A 59 5.15 -1.00 8.09
N SER A 60 6.34 -1.37 8.55
CA SER A 60 6.58 -1.89 9.91
C SER A 60 6.20 -0.88 10.99
N GLN A 61 6.44 0.43 10.78
CA GLN A 61 6.06 1.48 11.73
C GLN A 61 4.54 1.60 11.94
N ARG A 62 3.74 1.04 11.06
CA ARG A 62 2.27 1.07 11.10
C ARG A 62 1.66 -0.32 11.25
N ASP A 63 2.47 -1.33 11.59
CA ASP A 63 2.05 -2.73 11.70
C ASP A 63 1.35 -3.25 10.42
N LEU A 64 1.73 -2.71 9.25
CA LEU A 64 1.18 -3.10 7.96
C LEU A 64 2.07 -4.13 7.25
N GLY A 65 1.45 -5.20 6.77
CA GLY A 65 2.11 -6.15 5.88
C GLY A 65 2.25 -5.61 4.46
N LEU A 66 3.32 -5.99 3.74
CA LEU A 66 3.51 -5.61 2.33
C LEU A 66 2.34 -6.08 1.44
N ALA A 67 1.74 -7.23 1.75
CA ALA A 67 0.56 -7.73 1.05
C ALA A 67 -0.67 -6.83 1.25
N GLU A 68 -0.83 -6.29 2.45
CA GLU A 68 -1.90 -5.36 2.81
C GLU A 68 -1.74 -4.04 2.07
N ILE A 69 -0.53 -3.49 2.01
CA ILE A 69 -0.24 -2.28 1.23
C ILE A 69 -0.59 -2.49 -0.24
N LYS A 70 -0.23 -3.64 -0.82
CA LYS A 70 -0.63 -3.99 -2.20
C LYS A 70 -2.14 -4.03 -2.37
N ALA A 71 -2.87 -4.57 -1.40
CA ALA A 71 -4.32 -4.60 -1.43
C ALA A 71 -4.91 -3.17 -1.37
N MET A 72 -4.39 -2.31 -0.49
CA MET A 72 -4.82 -0.91 -0.40
C MET A 72 -4.56 -0.15 -1.70
N LEU A 73 -3.41 -0.37 -2.35
CA LEU A 73 -3.09 0.23 -3.65
C LEU A 73 -4.05 -0.25 -4.75
N ARG A 74 -4.39 -1.55 -4.80
CA ARG A 74 -5.39 -2.06 -5.76
C ARG A 74 -6.76 -1.44 -5.52
N LEU A 75 -7.19 -1.29 -4.27
CA LEU A 75 -8.45 -0.60 -3.93
C LEU A 75 -8.44 0.86 -4.37
N ALA A 76 -7.27 1.51 -4.40
CA ALA A 76 -7.08 2.86 -4.93
C ALA A 76 -6.94 2.90 -6.47
N GLY A 77 -7.18 1.77 -7.16
CA GLY A 77 -7.12 1.68 -8.62
C GLY A 77 -5.70 1.71 -9.20
N VAL A 78 -4.71 1.23 -8.45
CA VAL A 78 -3.33 1.09 -8.92
C VAL A 78 -3.09 -0.35 -9.31
N GLY A 79 -2.80 -0.59 -10.59
CA GLY A 79 -2.50 -1.92 -11.15
C GLY A 79 -1.00 -2.25 -11.11
N ASN A 80 -0.14 -1.23 -11.16
CA ASN A 80 1.30 -1.42 -11.25
C ASN A 80 2.07 -0.35 -10.46
N LEU A 81 3.11 -0.73 -9.73
CA LEU A 81 3.93 0.23 -8.97
C LEU A 81 4.66 1.23 -9.87
N GLY A 82 4.94 0.90 -11.12
CA GLY A 82 5.56 1.79 -12.10
C GLY A 82 4.73 3.03 -12.45
N GLU A 83 3.43 3.04 -12.12
CA GLU A 83 2.55 4.21 -12.23
C GLU A 83 2.80 5.24 -11.11
N LEU A 84 3.43 4.83 -10.00
CA LEU A 84 3.47 5.62 -8.79
C LEU A 84 4.76 6.43 -8.65
N ARG A 85 4.60 7.72 -8.37
CA ARG A 85 5.66 8.53 -7.81
C ARG A 85 5.71 8.37 -6.29
N ALA A 86 4.56 8.43 -5.62
CA ALA A 86 4.44 8.26 -4.18
C ALA A 86 3.04 7.79 -3.77
N ALA A 87 2.94 7.12 -2.64
CA ALA A 87 1.68 6.88 -1.95
C ALA A 87 1.89 7.04 -0.44
N TYR A 88 0.93 7.68 0.22
CA TYR A 88 0.98 7.97 1.65
C TYR A 88 -0.24 7.38 2.36
N LEU A 89 0.02 6.78 3.51
CA LEU A 89 -1.04 6.47 4.47
C LEU A 89 -1.32 7.72 5.28
N GLU A 90 -2.53 8.25 5.14
CA GLU A 90 -2.98 9.41 5.88
C GLU A 90 -3.30 9.06 7.33
N ALA A 91 -3.33 10.08 8.17
CA ALA A 91 -3.66 9.95 9.59
C ALA A 91 -5.01 9.26 9.85
N GLY A 92 -5.99 9.51 9.00
CA GLY A 92 -7.33 8.89 9.07
C GLY A 92 -7.42 7.48 8.45
N GLY A 93 -6.30 6.86 8.08
CA GLY A 93 -6.26 5.51 7.49
C GLY A 93 -6.54 5.47 5.97
N GLY A 94 -6.83 6.62 5.34
CA GLY A 94 -6.98 6.72 3.88
C GLY A 94 -5.64 6.65 3.16
N LEU A 95 -5.66 6.29 1.87
CA LEU A 95 -4.47 6.24 1.03
C LEU A 95 -4.49 7.38 0.01
N SER A 96 -3.46 8.24 0.05
CA SER A 96 -3.22 9.28 -0.95
C SER A 96 -2.23 8.77 -1.98
N VAL A 97 -2.61 8.82 -3.27
CA VAL A 97 -1.84 8.26 -4.38
C VAL A 97 -1.42 9.37 -5.34
N PHE A 98 -0.13 9.48 -5.59
CA PHE A 98 0.46 10.43 -6.54
C PHE A 98 1.07 9.65 -7.73
N ARG A 99 0.44 9.78 -8.88
CA ARG A 99 0.87 9.10 -10.10
C ARG A 99 2.03 9.83 -10.76
N ARG A 100 2.82 9.11 -11.56
CA ARG A 100 3.85 9.67 -12.42
C ARG A 100 3.24 10.28 -13.67
N SER A 101 3.87 11.32 -14.20
CA SER A 101 3.55 11.86 -15.53
C SER A 101 4.01 10.92 -16.65
N GLN A 102 5.14 10.23 -16.45
CA GLN A 102 5.65 9.19 -17.32
C GLN A 102 5.72 7.88 -16.54
N VAL A 103 4.92 6.92 -16.93
CA VAL A 103 4.91 5.59 -16.34
C VAL A 103 6.18 4.83 -16.68
N GLN A 104 6.57 3.90 -15.83
CA GLN A 104 7.75 3.06 -15.98
C GLN A 104 7.35 1.60 -15.75
N PRO A 105 8.13 0.64 -16.27
CA PRO A 105 7.95 -0.75 -15.89
C PRO A 105 8.13 -0.92 -14.38
N GLY A 106 7.25 -1.69 -13.75
CA GLY A 106 7.28 -1.90 -12.32
C GLY A 106 6.64 -3.22 -11.90
N LEU A 107 6.51 -3.41 -10.61
CA LEU A 107 5.85 -4.58 -10.06
C LEU A 107 4.35 -4.51 -10.34
N SER A 108 3.80 -5.50 -11.02
CA SER A 108 2.36 -5.69 -11.16
C SER A 108 1.75 -6.01 -9.79
N LEU A 109 0.67 -5.33 -9.46
CA LEU A 109 -0.10 -5.52 -8.23
C LEU A 109 -1.29 -6.45 -8.46
N LEU A 110 -1.63 -6.74 -9.71
CA LEU A 110 -2.68 -7.68 -10.06
C LEU A 110 -2.29 -9.07 -9.58
N PRO A 111 -3.23 -9.88 -9.10
CA PRO A 111 -2.95 -11.26 -8.78
C PRO A 111 -2.40 -11.96 -10.02
N PRO A 112 -1.28 -12.70 -9.92
CA PRO A 112 -0.74 -13.41 -11.06
C PRO A 112 -1.78 -14.38 -11.62
N GLU A 113 -1.96 -14.41 -12.94
CA GLU A 113 -2.97 -15.26 -13.60
C GLU A 113 -2.82 -16.74 -13.24
N HIS A 114 -1.61 -17.21 -12.96
CA HIS A 114 -1.38 -18.60 -12.56
C HIS A 114 -1.98 -18.96 -11.19
N LEU A 115 -2.21 -17.98 -10.30
CA LEU A 115 -2.96 -18.24 -9.06
C LEU A 115 -4.43 -18.50 -9.33
N VAL A 116 -4.91 -18.07 -10.51
CA VAL A 116 -6.30 -18.24 -10.94
C VAL A 116 -6.41 -19.36 -11.98
N ASN A 117 -5.45 -19.48 -12.93
CA ASN A 117 -5.63 -20.27 -14.16
C ASN A 117 -4.44 -21.14 -14.62
N GLY A 118 -3.32 -21.29 -13.91
CA GLY A 118 -2.25 -22.10 -14.47
C GLY A 118 -0.93 -22.20 -13.69
N PRO A 119 0.07 -22.94 -14.25
CA PRO A 119 1.37 -23.11 -13.64
C PRO A 119 2.18 -21.79 -13.63
N PRO A 120 3.13 -21.64 -12.68
CA PRO A 120 3.95 -20.42 -12.58
C PRO A 120 4.79 -20.20 -13.86
N PRO A 121 5.05 -18.94 -14.25
CA PRO A 121 5.84 -18.62 -15.42
C PRO A 121 7.27 -19.17 -15.32
N PRO A 122 7.90 -19.55 -16.43
CA PRO A 122 9.25 -20.08 -16.44
C PRO A 122 10.28 -19.03 -15.97
N ALA A 123 11.36 -19.49 -15.34
CA ALA A 123 12.41 -18.62 -14.78
C ALA A 123 13.04 -17.60 -15.76
N LYS A 124 12.97 -17.85 -17.08
CA LYS A 124 13.40 -16.91 -18.11
C LYS A 124 12.55 -15.64 -18.20
N ALA A 125 11.33 -15.65 -17.66
CA ALA A 125 10.43 -14.51 -17.62
C ALA A 125 10.65 -13.58 -16.41
N LEU A 126 11.77 -13.72 -15.68
CA LEU A 126 12.02 -12.95 -14.45
C LEU A 126 12.76 -11.62 -14.70
N ALA A 127 13.07 -11.28 -15.95
CA ALA A 127 13.74 -10.03 -16.29
C ALA A 127 13.22 -9.47 -17.62
N MET A 128 13.19 -8.14 -17.72
CA MET A 128 12.89 -7.37 -18.90
C MET A 128 14.04 -6.37 -19.12
N ASP A 129 14.65 -6.36 -20.32
CA ASP A 129 15.77 -5.48 -20.66
C ASP A 129 16.93 -5.49 -19.66
N GLY A 130 17.24 -6.67 -19.10
CA GLY A 130 18.30 -6.82 -18.08
C GLY A 130 17.94 -6.31 -16.69
N GLN A 131 16.70 -5.91 -16.48
CA GLN A 131 16.16 -5.47 -15.20
C GLN A 131 15.17 -6.49 -14.61
N THR A 132 15.17 -6.59 -13.32
CA THR A 132 14.19 -7.37 -12.55
C THR A 132 13.63 -6.53 -11.41
N CYS A 133 12.51 -6.91 -10.86
CA CYS A 133 11.96 -6.27 -9.67
C CYS A 133 11.65 -7.30 -8.57
N CYS A 134 11.79 -6.87 -7.33
CA CYS A 134 11.42 -7.70 -6.19
C CYS A 134 9.92 -7.96 -6.17
N ALA A 135 9.50 -9.22 -6.14
CA ALA A 135 8.08 -9.62 -6.13
C ALA A 135 7.31 -9.14 -4.87
N MET A 136 8.03 -8.71 -3.82
CA MET A 136 7.40 -8.22 -2.60
C MET A 136 7.28 -6.69 -2.53
N CYS A 137 8.40 -5.96 -2.67
CA CYS A 137 8.40 -4.51 -2.47
C CYS A 137 8.52 -3.70 -3.78
N GLY A 138 8.80 -4.34 -4.93
CA GLY A 138 8.95 -3.69 -6.22
C GLY A 138 10.32 -3.02 -6.43
N ALA A 139 11.29 -3.19 -5.51
CA ALA A 139 12.64 -2.64 -5.69
C ALA A 139 13.29 -3.21 -6.94
N SER A 140 13.77 -2.33 -7.82
CA SER A 140 14.43 -2.71 -9.08
C SER A 140 15.88 -3.15 -8.84
N ALA A 141 16.33 -4.15 -9.60
CA ALA A 141 17.71 -4.63 -9.59
C ALA A 141 18.12 -5.12 -10.99
N GLY A 142 19.43 -5.22 -11.22
CA GLY A 142 19.93 -5.89 -12.44
C GLY A 142 19.65 -7.39 -12.40
N ALA A 143 19.41 -8.00 -13.56
CA ALA A 143 19.07 -9.42 -13.68
C ALA A 143 20.11 -10.38 -13.09
N GLN A 144 21.35 -9.92 -12.86
CA GLN A 144 22.41 -10.72 -12.22
C GLN A 144 22.02 -11.20 -10.82
N ILE A 145 21.13 -10.48 -10.12
CA ILE A 145 20.66 -10.85 -8.78
C ILE A 145 19.91 -12.18 -8.79
N ILE A 146 19.27 -12.53 -9.92
CA ILE A 146 18.56 -13.80 -10.09
C ILE A 146 19.53 -14.97 -10.06
N ALA A 147 20.67 -14.84 -10.76
CA ALA A 147 21.70 -15.88 -10.83
C ALA A 147 22.37 -16.13 -9.47
N THR A 148 22.58 -15.07 -8.69
CA THR A 148 23.20 -15.15 -7.35
C THR A 148 22.21 -15.55 -6.26
N ARG A 149 20.91 -15.57 -6.56
CA ARG A 149 19.82 -15.82 -5.57
C ARG A 149 19.93 -14.90 -4.34
N ALA A 150 20.50 -13.72 -4.53
CA ALA A 150 20.66 -12.76 -3.44
C ALA A 150 19.31 -12.25 -2.93
N PRO A 151 19.18 -11.99 -1.63
CA PRO A 151 17.97 -11.38 -1.08
C PRO A 151 17.85 -9.93 -1.55
N CYS A 152 16.62 -9.44 -1.62
CA CYS A 152 16.34 -8.04 -1.88
C CYS A 152 16.95 -7.17 -0.77
N PRO A 153 17.76 -6.15 -1.07
CA PRO A 153 18.39 -5.30 -0.07
C PRO A 153 17.39 -4.47 0.73
N GLU A 154 16.19 -4.24 0.19
CA GLU A 154 15.15 -3.42 0.83
C GLU A 154 14.26 -4.23 1.80
N CYS A 155 13.83 -5.44 1.41
CA CYS A 155 12.87 -6.22 2.20
C CYS A 155 13.34 -7.64 2.55
N GLY A 156 14.52 -8.05 2.15
CA GLY A 156 15.07 -9.39 2.41
C GLY A 156 14.44 -10.54 1.62
N ASN A 157 13.40 -10.29 0.82
CA ASN A 157 12.74 -11.32 0.02
C ASN A 157 13.65 -11.82 -1.11
N ARG A 158 13.52 -13.09 -1.49
CA ARG A 158 14.34 -13.72 -2.53
C ARG A 158 13.59 -14.00 -3.84
N MET A 159 12.32 -13.60 -3.91
CA MET A 159 11.53 -13.76 -5.12
C MET A 159 11.68 -12.53 -6.01
N TRP A 160 12.04 -12.78 -7.26
CA TRP A 160 12.23 -11.76 -8.29
C TRP A 160 11.31 -12.05 -9.46
N GLN A 161 10.84 -11.01 -10.14
CA GLN A 161 10.03 -11.12 -11.34
C GLN A 161 10.38 -10.03 -12.35
N ALA A 162 9.99 -10.23 -13.61
CA ALA A 162 10.12 -9.19 -14.61
C ALA A 162 9.24 -7.99 -14.22
N PRO A 163 9.76 -6.77 -14.35
CA PRO A 163 8.90 -5.59 -14.28
C PRO A 163 7.97 -5.59 -15.51
N GLU A 164 6.75 -5.14 -15.30
CA GLU A 164 5.73 -5.06 -16.34
C GLU A 164 5.35 -3.61 -16.60
N TRP A 165 4.99 -3.28 -17.84
CA TRP A 165 4.39 -2.00 -18.14
C TRP A 165 2.99 -1.92 -17.53
N PRO A 166 2.59 -0.76 -16.99
CA PRO A 166 1.20 -0.54 -16.60
C PRO A 166 0.24 -0.75 -17.78
N GLU A 167 -0.95 -1.27 -17.50
CA GLU A 167 -1.98 -1.46 -18.53
C GLU A 167 -2.28 -0.16 -19.27
N GLY A 168 -2.32 -0.21 -20.60
CA GLY A 168 -2.55 0.95 -21.46
C GLY A 168 -1.30 1.81 -21.74
N ALA A 169 -0.14 1.50 -21.17
CA ALA A 169 1.10 2.24 -21.43
C ALA A 169 1.78 1.86 -22.76
N ASP A 170 1.54 0.64 -23.24
CA ASP A 170 2.16 0.12 -24.49
C ASP A 170 1.74 0.87 -25.76
N SER A 171 0.62 1.58 -25.75
CA SER A 171 0.12 2.33 -26.89
C SER A 171 0.76 3.71 -27.08
N ALA A 172 1.41 4.26 -26.04
CA ALA A 172 1.92 5.64 -26.07
C ALA A 172 3.45 5.74 -26.25
N GLN A 173 4.23 4.67 -26.04
CA GLN A 173 5.70 4.69 -26.11
C GLN A 173 6.32 3.62 -27.02
N GLY A 174 5.51 2.82 -27.70
CA GLY A 174 5.94 1.77 -28.65
C GLY A 174 6.36 2.26 -30.03
N GLY A 175 7.05 3.36 -30.13
CA GLY A 175 7.53 3.94 -31.40
C GLY A 175 9.01 3.73 -31.68
N ALA A 176 9.55 2.51 -31.53
CA ALA A 176 10.81 2.13 -32.15
C ALA A 176 10.88 0.61 -32.33
N LYS A 177 10.16 0.10 -33.33
CA LYS A 177 10.47 -1.20 -33.92
C LYS A 177 11.81 -1.05 -34.65
N PRO A 178 12.83 -1.86 -34.35
CA PRO A 178 14.02 -1.87 -35.22
C PRO A 178 13.58 -2.33 -36.61
N MET A 179 13.80 -1.50 -37.61
CA MET A 179 13.71 -1.93 -38.99
C MET A 179 14.87 -2.91 -39.28
N GLU A 180 14.50 -4.07 -39.80
CA GLU A 180 15.41 -5.01 -40.44
C GLU A 180 16.21 -4.37 -41.57
#